data_84ad857a1284fcb0c526f15210afbb83
#
_entry.id   84ad857a1284fcb0c526f15210afbb83
#
_cell.length_a   1.000
_cell.length_b   1.000
_cell.length_c   1.000
_cell.angle_alpha   90.00
_cell.angle_beta   90.00
_cell.angle_gamma   90.00
#
_symmetry.space_group_name_H-M   'P 1'
#
loop_
_entity.id
_entity.type
_entity.pdbx_description
1 polymer ?
#
loop_
_entity_poly.entity_id
_entity_poly.type
_entity_poly.pdbx_seq_one_letter_code
_entity_poly.pdbx_strand_id
1 'polypeptide(L)'
;MSLPLRRVIPASHLLALCLLPGVSFASDFDTPSDDWNFRASLYGFFPDVGGNVRVPSGGERPLDVSASDLISHTDAAAMATFEVRKGRWGGYADIVSMDLGDSVHGTRSILAGRMPLPPGTSADASLDIEATALTLAGTYRVLETPNTSIDVLAGARLLDASVELKWTFSSDVVGTLRTGRNEVSRTSWDGIVGMKGRTYFGGRRQWFVPWYVDAGTGAADLTWQASAGIGYAAKWGDVFATWRRLDYDFGADRHLGDIDFSGPTLGVAFDW
;
A
#
# COMPACT_ATOMS: atom_id res chain seq x y z
N MET A 1 -4.50 11.92 36.01
CA MET A 1 -5.12 11.37 34.80
C MET A 1 -3.95 10.98 33.91
N SER A 2 -3.63 9.69 33.90
CA SER A 2 -2.42 9.12 33.26
C SER A 2 -2.69 8.84 31.77
N LEU A 3 -1.92 9.51 30.90
CA LEU A 3 -1.89 9.27 29.47
C LEU A 3 -1.30 7.87 29.17
N PRO A 4 -1.87 7.07 28.26
CA PRO A 4 -1.25 5.84 27.85
C PRO A 4 -0.07 6.14 26.92
N LEU A 5 1.12 5.69 27.31
CA LEU A 5 2.32 5.62 26.48
C LEU A 5 2.05 4.67 25.30
N ARG A 6 1.82 5.21 24.11
CA ARG A 6 1.92 4.46 22.85
C ARG A 6 3.39 4.03 22.69
N ARG A 7 3.64 2.73 22.75
CA ARG A 7 4.93 2.16 22.36
C ARG A 7 5.02 2.22 20.84
N VAL A 8 5.73 3.20 20.32
CA VAL A 8 6.25 3.19 18.97
C VAL A 8 7.24 2.03 18.88
N ILE A 9 6.93 1.02 18.08
CA ILE A 9 7.87 -0.06 17.75
C ILE A 9 8.79 0.54 16.68
N PRO A 10 10.07 0.75 16.96
CA PRO A 10 10.97 1.33 15.96
C PRO A 10 11.14 0.33 14.80
N ALA A 11 10.95 0.82 13.58
CA ALA A 11 11.08 0.07 12.31
C ALA A 11 12.44 -0.60 12.08
N SER A 12 13.41 -0.34 12.94
CA SER A 12 14.79 -0.86 12.85
C SER A 12 14.95 -2.35 13.16
N HIS A 13 13.91 -3.09 13.56
CA HIS A 13 14.02 -4.52 13.91
C HIS A 13 13.52 -5.48 12.81
N LEU A 14 12.99 -4.99 11.69
CA LEU A 14 12.45 -5.85 10.62
C LEU A 14 13.51 -6.30 9.58
N LEU A 15 14.73 -5.78 9.62
CA LEU A 15 15.75 -6.07 8.60
C LEU A 15 16.66 -7.28 8.91
N ALA A 16 16.45 -8.00 10.01
CA ALA A 16 17.39 -9.03 10.47
C ALA A 16 17.05 -10.48 10.02
N LEU A 17 16.04 -10.71 9.19
CA LEU A 17 15.58 -12.08 8.85
C LEU A 17 16.13 -12.64 7.53
N CYS A 18 16.96 -11.94 6.79
CA CYS A 18 17.39 -12.33 5.44
C CYS A 18 18.79 -12.96 5.33
N LEU A 19 19.47 -13.30 6.44
CA LEU A 19 20.81 -13.93 6.38
C LEU A 19 20.82 -15.27 7.11
N LEU A 20 20.09 -16.26 6.60
CA LEU A 20 20.33 -17.67 6.94
C LEU A 20 21.35 -18.25 5.95
N PRO A 21 22.57 -18.62 6.37
CA PRO A 21 23.52 -19.29 5.50
C PRO A 21 23.04 -20.71 5.22
N GLY A 22 22.78 -21.02 3.96
CA GLY A 22 22.43 -22.35 3.51
C GLY A 22 21.19 -22.46 2.64
N VAL A 23 20.55 -21.35 2.24
CA VAL A 23 19.39 -21.40 1.34
C VAL A 23 19.87 -21.65 -0.07
N SER A 24 19.57 -22.83 -0.59
CA SER A 24 19.78 -23.19 -2.00
C SER A 24 18.69 -22.49 -2.81
N PHE A 25 18.98 -21.36 -3.45
CA PHE A 25 18.06 -20.67 -4.37
C PHE A 25 17.95 -21.49 -5.66
N ALA A 26 17.10 -22.50 -5.69
CA ALA A 26 16.92 -23.36 -6.85
C ALA A 26 15.54 -24.02 -6.94
N SER A 27 14.58 -23.67 -6.10
CA SER A 27 13.21 -24.15 -6.29
C SER A 27 12.45 -23.15 -7.15
N ASP A 28 11.84 -23.65 -8.22
CA ASP A 28 10.86 -22.88 -8.99
C ASP A 28 9.54 -22.96 -8.20
N PHE A 29 9.17 -21.89 -7.52
CA PHE A 29 7.94 -21.80 -6.70
C PHE A 29 6.69 -22.17 -7.49
N ASP A 30 6.71 -21.99 -8.80
CA ASP A 30 5.60 -22.29 -9.68
C ASP A 30 5.59 -23.77 -10.14
N THR A 31 6.63 -24.56 -9.85
CA THR A 31 6.67 -25.99 -10.16
C THR A 31 5.95 -26.81 -9.08
N PRO A 32 5.13 -27.84 -9.45
CA PRO A 32 4.50 -28.72 -8.50
C PRO A 32 5.51 -29.40 -7.60
N SER A 33 5.29 -29.32 -6.30
CA SER A 33 6.11 -30.01 -5.30
C SER A 33 5.27 -30.40 -4.10
N ASP A 34 5.49 -31.60 -3.59
CA ASP A 34 4.93 -32.05 -2.31
C ASP A 34 5.73 -31.50 -1.11
N ASP A 35 6.85 -30.86 -1.37
CA ASP A 35 7.63 -30.15 -0.37
C ASP A 35 7.11 -28.74 -0.11
N TRP A 36 7.54 -28.14 0.98
CA TRP A 36 7.28 -26.74 1.26
C TRP A 36 8.13 -25.86 0.36
N ASN A 37 7.49 -24.95 -0.36
CA ASN A 37 8.12 -23.93 -1.17
C ASN A 37 7.76 -22.57 -0.61
N PHE A 38 8.71 -21.68 -0.59
CA PHE A 38 8.56 -20.31 -0.09
C PHE A 38 8.99 -19.31 -1.14
N ARG A 39 8.30 -18.18 -1.19
CA ARG A 39 8.68 -17.01 -2.00
C ARG A 39 8.56 -15.77 -1.15
N ALA A 40 9.61 -14.95 -1.15
CA ALA A 40 9.58 -13.61 -0.59
C ALA A 40 9.85 -12.59 -1.69
N SER A 41 9.05 -11.53 -1.75
CA SER A 41 9.27 -10.42 -2.66
C SER A 41 9.45 -9.13 -1.87
N LEU A 42 10.40 -8.30 -2.31
CA LEU A 42 10.57 -6.92 -1.85
C LEU A 42 10.31 -6.01 -3.04
N TYR A 43 9.54 -4.96 -2.84
CA TYR A 43 9.17 -4.08 -3.94
C TYR A 43 8.93 -2.64 -3.48
N GLY A 44 9.02 -1.71 -4.42
CA GLY A 44 8.54 -0.34 -4.27
C GLY A 44 7.23 -0.17 -5.03
N PHE A 45 6.27 0.48 -4.43
CA PHE A 45 5.01 0.90 -5.04
C PHE A 45 4.97 2.43 -5.05
N PHE A 46 4.73 3.03 -6.20
CA PHE A 46 4.77 4.46 -6.42
C PHE A 46 3.40 4.93 -6.94
N PRO A 47 2.37 4.95 -6.06
CA PRO A 47 1.03 5.29 -6.49
C PRO A 47 0.82 6.80 -6.65
N ASP A 48 -0.04 7.17 -7.60
CA ASP A 48 -0.85 8.36 -7.46
C ASP A 48 -2.00 8.02 -6.49
N VAL A 49 -2.35 8.95 -5.62
CA VAL A 49 -3.45 8.80 -4.66
C VAL A 49 -4.60 9.70 -5.12
N GLY A 50 -5.69 9.07 -5.50
CA GLY A 50 -6.94 9.73 -5.87
C GLY A 50 -8.04 9.50 -4.85
N GLY A 51 -9.12 10.25 -4.95
CA GLY A 51 -10.29 10.04 -4.12
C GLY A 51 -11.15 11.28 -3.93
N ASN A 52 -12.19 11.15 -3.08
CA ASN A 52 -13.07 12.24 -2.70
C ASN A 52 -13.18 12.32 -1.18
N VAL A 53 -12.89 13.49 -0.62
CA VAL A 53 -13.01 13.76 0.81
C VAL A 53 -14.20 14.69 1.07
N ARG A 54 -15.10 14.30 1.95
CA ARG A 54 -16.19 15.15 2.41
C ARG A 54 -15.72 16.10 3.50
N VAL A 55 -15.91 17.39 3.25
CA VAL A 55 -15.61 18.42 4.24
C VAL A 55 -16.82 18.74 5.12
N PRO A 56 -16.60 19.04 6.43
CA PRO A 56 -17.69 19.34 7.38
C PRO A 56 -18.65 20.50 6.96
N SER A 57 -18.18 21.35 6.04
CA SER A 57 -18.97 22.47 5.51
C SER A 57 -19.99 22.07 4.42
N GLY A 58 -20.12 20.77 4.12
CA GLY A 58 -21.00 20.24 3.08
C GLY A 58 -20.40 20.40 1.69
N GLY A 59 -19.91 19.33 1.12
CA GLY A 59 -19.35 19.24 -0.23
C GLY A 59 -18.26 18.17 -0.31
N GLU A 60 -18.11 17.61 -1.50
CA GLU A 60 -17.00 16.70 -1.83
C GLU A 60 -15.85 17.50 -2.43
N ARG A 61 -14.61 17.15 -2.05
CA ARG A 61 -13.41 17.70 -2.66
C ARG A 61 -12.56 16.57 -3.21
N PRO A 62 -12.10 16.68 -4.46
CA PRO A 62 -11.17 15.71 -5.00
C PRO A 62 -9.84 15.77 -4.23
N LEU A 63 -9.31 14.60 -3.89
CA LEU A 63 -7.94 14.38 -3.46
C LEU A 63 -7.16 13.93 -4.69
N ASP A 64 -6.04 14.57 -4.97
CA ASP A 64 -5.15 14.22 -6.08
C ASP A 64 -3.72 14.52 -5.62
N VAL A 65 -2.97 13.47 -5.31
CA VAL A 65 -1.57 13.56 -4.89
C VAL A 65 -0.74 12.68 -5.83
N SER A 66 0.21 13.30 -6.53
CA SER A 66 1.02 12.57 -7.50
C SER A 66 2.09 11.69 -6.85
N ALA A 67 2.47 10.59 -7.53
CA ALA A 67 3.56 9.72 -7.10
C ALA A 67 4.88 10.47 -6.89
N SER A 68 5.16 11.52 -7.68
CA SER A 68 6.37 12.33 -7.51
C SER A 68 6.37 13.14 -6.22
N ASP A 69 5.22 13.64 -5.81
CA ASP A 69 5.07 14.37 -4.55
C ASP A 69 5.22 13.39 -3.38
N LEU A 70 4.63 12.20 -3.46
CA LEU A 70 4.77 11.14 -2.47
C LEU A 70 6.22 10.71 -2.27
N ILE A 71 6.96 10.42 -3.36
CA ILE A 71 8.36 9.97 -3.30
C ILE A 71 9.27 11.02 -2.65
N SER A 72 9.05 12.30 -2.95
CA SER A 72 9.88 13.38 -2.43
C SER A 72 9.69 13.65 -0.93
N HIS A 73 8.59 13.13 -0.34
CA HIS A 73 8.18 13.37 1.04
C HIS A 73 7.98 12.08 1.85
N THR A 74 8.47 10.93 1.36
CA THR A 74 8.38 9.65 2.07
C THR A 74 9.52 9.53 3.07
N ASP A 75 9.19 9.46 4.35
CA ASP A 75 10.16 9.23 5.43
C ASP A 75 10.49 7.74 5.57
N ALA A 76 9.51 6.87 5.42
CA ALA A 76 9.69 5.43 5.45
C ALA A 76 8.67 4.70 4.59
N ALA A 77 9.12 3.64 3.89
CA ALA A 77 8.26 2.71 3.19
C ALA A 77 8.76 1.27 3.36
N ALA A 78 7.84 0.35 3.60
CA ALA A 78 8.14 -1.08 3.66
C ALA A 78 7.07 -1.83 2.86
N MET A 79 7.50 -2.53 1.81
CA MET A 79 6.60 -3.25 0.92
C MET A 79 7.16 -4.63 0.63
N ALA A 80 6.41 -5.65 1.01
CA ALA A 80 6.85 -7.03 0.87
C ALA A 80 5.67 -7.98 0.65
N THR A 81 5.93 -9.06 -0.06
CA THR A 81 5.02 -10.19 -0.18
C THR A 81 5.70 -11.44 0.32
N PHE A 82 4.97 -12.27 1.02
CA PHE A 82 5.43 -13.60 1.43
C PHE A 82 4.41 -14.64 0.99
N GLU A 83 4.89 -15.71 0.37
CA GLU A 83 4.09 -16.82 -0.09
C GLU A 83 4.67 -18.13 0.42
N VAL A 84 3.79 -19.04 0.78
CA VAL A 84 4.13 -20.42 1.15
C VAL A 84 3.23 -21.36 0.40
N ARG A 85 3.76 -22.51 -0.06
CA ARG A 85 2.97 -23.53 -0.74
C ARG A 85 3.45 -24.92 -0.44
N LYS A 86 2.49 -25.83 -0.34
CA LYS A 86 2.70 -27.28 -0.32
C LYS A 86 1.63 -27.97 -1.17
N GLY A 87 2.04 -28.63 -2.22
CA GLY A 87 1.12 -29.17 -3.22
C GLY A 87 0.26 -28.07 -3.83
N ARG A 88 -1.05 -28.18 -3.71
CA ARG A 88 -2.01 -27.21 -4.24
C ARG A 88 -2.41 -26.12 -3.25
N TRP A 89 -2.14 -26.29 -1.97
CA TRP A 89 -2.50 -25.35 -0.92
C TRP A 89 -1.36 -24.39 -0.61
N GLY A 90 -1.70 -23.17 -0.32
CA GLY A 90 -0.71 -22.17 0.07
C GLY A 90 -1.28 -21.05 0.93
N GLY A 91 -0.40 -20.14 1.29
CA GLY A 91 -0.69 -18.92 1.99
C GLY A 91 -0.05 -17.74 1.27
N TYR A 92 -0.68 -16.61 1.37
CA TYR A 92 -0.27 -15.33 0.78
C TYR A 92 -0.38 -14.22 1.80
N ALA A 93 0.68 -13.45 1.96
CA ALA A 93 0.70 -12.25 2.77
C ALA A 93 1.33 -11.11 1.97
N ASP A 94 0.71 -9.94 1.94
CA ASP A 94 1.21 -8.73 1.28
C ASP A 94 1.07 -7.55 2.22
N ILE A 95 2.16 -6.83 2.44
CA ILE A 95 2.20 -5.63 3.27
C ILE A 95 2.69 -4.44 2.45
N VAL A 96 1.95 -3.35 2.53
CA VAL A 96 2.31 -2.02 2.03
C VAL A 96 2.20 -1.08 3.20
N SER A 97 3.30 -0.52 3.65
CA SER A 97 3.33 0.48 4.73
C SER A 97 4.09 1.70 4.25
N MET A 98 3.49 2.86 4.39
CA MET A 98 4.05 4.16 4.01
C MET A 98 3.85 5.14 5.15
N ASP A 99 4.89 5.90 5.43
CA ASP A 99 4.92 7.02 6.35
C ASP A 99 5.37 8.25 5.55
N LEU A 100 4.45 9.19 5.40
CA LEU A 100 4.64 10.42 4.65
C LEU A 100 4.69 11.56 5.67
N GLY A 101 5.90 11.90 6.12
CA GLY A 101 6.16 12.96 7.10
C GLY A 101 6.25 14.35 6.49
N ASP A 102 5.64 15.26 7.17
CA ASP A 102 5.87 16.69 7.43
C ASP A 102 6.32 17.64 6.31
N SER A 103 6.14 17.41 5.05
CA SER A 103 6.64 18.44 4.12
C SER A 103 5.75 18.81 2.95
N VAL A 104 4.45 18.66 3.04
CA VAL A 104 3.58 19.33 2.07
C VAL A 104 3.50 20.84 2.40
N HIS A 105 4.61 21.53 2.20
CA HIS A 105 4.67 22.99 2.17
C HIS A 105 3.97 23.53 0.91
N GLY A 106 2.72 23.14 0.69
CA GLY A 106 1.96 23.50 -0.50
C GLY A 106 0.58 24.04 -0.20
N THR A 107 0.19 24.09 1.06
CA THR A 107 -1.18 24.39 1.50
C THR A 107 -1.59 25.85 1.38
N ARG A 108 -0.75 26.70 0.82
CA ARG A 108 -1.16 28.08 0.48
C ARG A 108 -2.40 28.12 -0.42
N SER A 109 -2.62 27.09 -1.24
CA SER A 109 -3.76 27.07 -2.16
C SER A 109 -5.00 26.37 -1.58
N ILE A 110 -4.86 25.40 -0.67
CA ILE A 110 -5.99 24.63 -0.15
C ILE A 110 -6.75 25.40 0.94
N LEU A 111 -6.05 26.11 1.82
CA LEU A 111 -6.65 26.92 2.87
C LEU A 111 -6.87 28.39 2.45
N ALA A 112 -6.00 28.95 1.62
CA ALA A 112 -6.09 30.35 1.18
C ALA A 112 -7.18 30.60 0.12
N GLY A 113 -7.77 29.57 -0.48
CA GLY A 113 -8.74 29.73 -1.58
C GLY A 113 -10.05 30.37 -1.19
N ARG A 114 -10.37 30.59 0.10
CA ARG A 114 -11.66 31.18 0.53
C ARG A 114 -11.66 32.01 1.80
N MET A 115 -10.54 32.23 2.48
CA MET A 115 -10.48 33.21 3.56
C MET A 115 -9.49 34.32 3.19
N PRO A 116 -9.93 35.54 2.94
CA PRO A 116 -9.01 36.65 2.81
C PRO A 116 -8.30 36.84 4.17
N LEU A 117 -7.04 36.43 4.24
CA LEU A 117 -6.21 36.72 5.42
C LEU A 117 -5.91 38.20 5.46
N PRO A 118 -6.00 38.84 6.62
CA PRO A 118 -5.57 40.22 6.77
C PRO A 118 -4.11 40.42 6.32
N PRO A 119 -3.73 41.58 5.78
CA PRO A 119 -2.34 41.87 5.45
C PRO A 119 -1.43 41.67 6.65
N GLY A 120 -0.26 40.97 6.44
CA GLY A 120 0.67 40.62 7.51
C GLY A 120 0.29 39.38 8.31
N THR A 121 -0.59 38.51 7.76
CA THR A 121 -0.91 37.21 8.35
C THR A 121 -0.34 36.11 7.47
N SER A 122 0.34 35.11 8.06
CA SER A 122 0.75 33.86 7.42
C SER A 122 -0.03 32.69 7.97
N ALA A 123 -0.23 31.67 7.13
CA ALA A 123 -0.84 30.40 7.50
C ALA A 123 0.08 29.29 7.03
N ASP A 124 0.55 28.49 7.98
CA ASP A 124 1.31 27.27 7.74
C ASP A 124 0.44 26.08 8.09
N ALA A 125 0.46 25.05 7.24
CA ALA A 125 -0.19 23.79 7.51
C ALA A 125 0.74 22.65 7.10
N SER A 126 0.82 21.63 7.94
CA SER A 126 1.48 20.36 7.64
C SER A 126 0.46 19.21 7.68
N LEU A 127 0.69 18.25 6.81
CA LEU A 127 -0.12 17.05 6.67
C LEU A 127 0.79 15.84 6.82
N ASP A 128 0.55 15.04 7.87
CA ASP A 128 1.23 13.76 8.09
C ASP A 128 0.24 12.64 7.75
N ILE A 129 0.67 11.70 6.92
CA ILE A 129 -0.16 10.55 6.49
C ILE A 129 0.62 9.27 6.77
N GLU A 130 0.09 8.43 7.64
CA GLU A 130 0.56 7.08 7.85
C GLU A 130 -0.48 6.10 7.27
N ALA A 131 -0.07 5.16 6.45
CA ALA A 131 -0.96 4.16 5.89
C ALA A 131 -0.29 2.78 5.86
N THR A 132 -1.01 1.76 6.34
CA THR A 132 -0.59 0.36 6.24
C THR A 132 -1.74 -0.47 5.70
N ALA A 133 -1.51 -1.16 4.59
CA ALA A 133 -2.40 -2.16 4.04
C ALA A 133 -1.76 -3.55 4.20
N LEU A 134 -2.45 -4.48 4.88
CA LEU A 134 -2.02 -5.85 5.05
C LEU A 134 -3.07 -6.79 4.47
N THR A 135 -2.68 -7.63 3.52
CA THR A 135 -3.52 -8.70 2.96
C THR A 135 -3.03 -10.05 3.44
N LEU A 136 -3.92 -10.86 3.98
CA LEU A 136 -3.65 -12.24 4.38
C LEU A 136 -4.67 -13.16 3.72
N ALA A 137 -4.23 -14.17 2.98
CA ALA A 137 -5.12 -15.09 2.27
C ALA A 137 -4.59 -16.52 2.24
N GLY A 138 -5.51 -17.48 2.29
CA GLY A 138 -5.24 -18.84 1.85
C GLY A 138 -5.34 -18.90 0.32
N THR A 139 -4.51 -19.73 -0.32
CA THR A 139 -4.49 -19.91 -1.77
C THR A 139 -4.69 -21.37 -2.12
N TYR A 140 -5.29 -21.63 -3.29
CA TYR A 140 -5.44 -22.97 -3.86
C TYR A 140 -5.14 -22.95 -5.35
N ARG A 141 -4.20 -23.77 -5.79
CA ARG A 141 -3.80 -23.93 -7.20
C ARG A 141 -4.88 -24.65 -8.00
N VAL A 142 -5.58 -23.90 -8.86
CA VAL A 142 -6.66 -24.44 -9.72
C VAL A 142 -6.16 -24.83 -11.10
N LEU A 143 -5.16 -24.15 -11.61
CA LEU A 143 -4.53 -24.45 -12.90
C LEU A 143 -3.02 -24.49 -12.77
N GLU A 144 -2.46 -25.53 -13.34
CA GLU A 144 -1.02 -25.69 -13.43
C GLU A 144 -0.66 -26.37 -14.75
N THR A 145 0.10 -25.66 -15.55
CA THR A 145 0.65 -26.12 -16.83
C THR A 145 2.14 -25.76 -16.87
N PRO A 146 2.91 -26.28 -17.83
CA PRO A 146 4.32 -25.89 -17.93
C PRO A 146 4.58 -24.39 -18.05
N ASN A 147 3.62 -23.62 -18.55
CA ASN A 147 3.79 -22.18 -18.77
C ASN A 147 2.87 -21.29 -17.94
N THR A 148 1.85 -21.84 -17.27
CA THR A 148 0.85 -20.99 -16.57
C THR A 148 0.46 -21.63 -15.26
N SER A 149 0.50 -20.84 -14.20
CA SER A 149 -0.05 -21.15 -12.89
C SER A 149 -1.17 -20.17 -12.53
N ILE A 150 -2.26 -20.70 -11.94
CA ILE A 150 -3.39 -19.91 -11.46
C ILE A 150 -3.80 -20.42 -10.08
N ASP A 151 -3.82 -19.51 -9.12
CA ASP A 151 -4.28 -19.74 -7.76
C ASP A 151 -5.55 -18.90 -7.51
N VAL A 152 -6.58 -19.51 -6.93
CA VAL A 152 -7.67 -18.78 -6.30
C VAL A 152 -7.28 -18.45 -4.86
N LEU A 153 -7.79 -17.37 -4.32
CA LEU A 153 -7.48 -16.94 -2.96
C LEU A 153 -8.73 -16.45 -2.22
N ALA A 154 -8.72 -16.62 -0.91
CA ALA A 154 -9.71 -16.07 -0.01
C ALA A 154 -9.05 -15.71 1.32
N GLY A 155 -9.43 -14.55 1.87
CA GLY A 155 -8.77 -14.04 3.07
C GLY A 155 -9.35 -12.73 3.57
N ALA A 156 -8.48 -11.92 4.16
CA ALA A 156 -8.85 -10.61 4.70
C ALA A 156 -7.80 -9.56 4.35
N ARG A 157 -8.26 -8.34 4.19
CA ARG A 157 -7.43 -7.14 4.05
C ARG A 157 -7.69 -6.19 5.21
N LEU A 158 -6.61 -5.78 5.86
CA LEU A 158 -6.58 -4.71 6.84
C LEU A 158 -6.09 -3.44 6.14
N LEU A 159 -6.81 -2.34 6.32
CA LEU A 159 -6.31 -1.00 6.06
C LEU A 159 -6.26 -0.25 7.38
N ASP A 160 -5.11 0.25 7.77
CA ASP A 160 -4.91 1.16 8.89
C ASP A 160 -4.33 2.46 8.33
N ALA A 161 -5.09 3.54 8.43
CA ALA A 161 -4.71 4.83 7.91
C ALA A 161 -4.93 5.91 8.97
N SER A 162 -3.95 6.79 9.12
CA SER A 162 -3.97 7.95 10.01
C SER A 162 -3.58 9.19 9.22
N VAL A 163 -4.39 10.23 9.34
CA VAL A 163 -4.14 11.53 8.72
C VAL A 163 -4.13 12.58 9.81
N GLU A 164 -3.01 13.24 9.99
CA GLU A 164 -2.86 14.35 10.92
C GLU A 164 -2.67 15.66 10.19
N LEU A 165 -3.56 16.62 10.44
CA LEU A 165 -3.47 17.99 9.94
C LEU A 165 -3.10 18.92 11.08
N LYS A 166 -1.95 19.58 11.00
CA LYS A 166 -1.53 20.66 11.89
C LYS A 166 -1.62 21.97 11.14
N TRP A 167 -2.10 23.04 11.81
CA TRP A 167 -2.12 24.38 11.22
C TRP A 167 -1.70 25.43 12.22
N THR A 168 -1.02 26.45 11.75
CA THR A 168 -0.57 27.60 12.52
C THR A 168 -0.89 28.89 11.76
N PHE A 169 -1.64 29.77 12.40
CA PHE A 169 -1.84 31.13 11.92
C PHE A 169 -0.91 32.08 12.70
N SER A 170 -0.14 32.87 11.99
CA SER A 170 0.81 33.83 12.57
C SER A 170 0.58 35.21 11.98
N SER A 171 0.90 36.24 12.75
CA SER A 171 0.89 37.64 12.32
C SER A 171 2.24 38.27 12.56
N ASP A 172 2.71 39.07 11.63
CA ASP A 172 3.99 39.79 11.71
C ASP A 172 4.04 40.76 12.91
N VAL A 173 2.88 41.15 13.44
CA VAL A 173 2.76 42.12 14.54
C VAL A 173 2.58 41.47 15.91
N VAL A 174 1.87 40.34 15.98
CA VAL A 174 1.43 39.70 17.24
C VAL A 174 2.05 38.33 17.44
N GLY A 175 2.73 37.76 16.45
CA GLY A 175 3.26 36.42 16.48
C GLY A 175 2.16 35.36 16.21
N THR A 176 2.26 34.15 16.81
CA THR A 176 1.31 33.08 16.62
C THR A 176 -0.07 33.46 17.16
N LEU A 177 -1.07 33.49 16.29
CA LEU A 177 -2.46 33.80 16.62
C LEU A 177 -3.26 32.59 17.06
N ARG A 178 -3.07 31.47 16.36
CA ARG A 178 -3.80 30.23 16.62
C ARG A 178 -3.08 29.03 16.01
N THR A 179 -2.95 27.97 16.79
CA THR A 179 -2.53 26.66 16.33
C THR A 179 -3.68 25.66 16.51
N GLY A 180 -3.78 24.70 15.63
CA GLY A 180 -4.73 23.62 15.75
C GLY A 180 -4.13 22.31 15.21
N ARG A 181 -4.64 21.19 15.73
CA ARG A 181 -4.32 19.83 15.30
C ARG A 181 -5.61 19.07 15.16
N ASN A 182 -5.74 18.35 14.08
CA ASN A 182 -6.83 17.41 13.86
C ASN A 182 -6.24 16.09 13.37
N GLU A 183 -6.56 15.00 14.06
CA GLU A 183 -6.10 13.66 13.72
C GLU A 183 -7.33 12.79 13.45
N VAL A 184 -7.33 12.12 12.31
CA VAL A 184 -8.34 11.15 11.93
C VAL A 184 -7.63 9.83 11.65
N SER A 185 -7.91 8.82 12.45
CA SER A 185 -7.38 7.47 12.25
C SER A 185 -8.52 6.49 11.99
N ARG A 186 -8.28 5.52 11.11
CA ARG A 186 -9.23 4.49 10.77
C ARG A 186 -8.54 3.16 10.54
N THR A 187 -9.07 2.13 11.20
CA THR A 187 -8.73 0.73 10.94
C THR A 187 -9.94 0.05 10.29
N SER A 188 -9.74 -0.61 9.18
CA SER A 188 -10.78 -1.27 8.37
C SER A 188 -10.39 -2.72 8.10
N TRP A 189 -11.33 -3.64 8.24
CA TRP A 189 -11.17 -5.04 7.88
C TRP A 189 -12.20 -5.43 6.83
N ASP A 190 -11.73 -6.00 5.72
CA ASP A 190 -12.55 -6.46 4.62
C ASP A 190 -12.24 -7.92 4.30
N GLY A 191 -13.27 -8.73 4.14
CA GLY A 191 -13.11 -10.08 3.60
C GLY A 191 -12.90 -10.00 2.08
N ILE A 192 -11.94 -10.73 1.53
CA ILE A 192 -11.59 -10.69 0.11
C ILE A 192 -11.63 -12.09 -0.51
N VAL A 193 -11.96 -12.13 -1.80
CA VAL A 193 -11.79 -13.29 -2.66
C VAL A 193 -11.16 -12.85 -3.97
N GLY A 194 -10.32 -13.71 -4.58
CA GLY A 194 -9.64 -13.31 -5.79
C GLY A 194 -8.88 -14.42 -6.47
N MET A 195 -8.04 -14.04 -7.39
CA MET A 195 -7.18 -14.93 -8.17
C MET A 195 -5.84 -14.24 -8.43
N LYS A 196 -4.79 -15.03 -8.52
CA LYS A 196 -3.47 -14.61 -8.96
C LYS A 196 -2.88 -15.66 -9.88
N GLY A 197 -1.93 -15.23 -10.67
CA GLY A 197 -1.28 -16.16 -11.56
C GLY A 197 -0.04 -15.60 -12.21
N ARG A 198 0.64 -16.50 -12.91
CA ARG A 198 1.84 -16.21 -13.66
C ARG A 198 1.81 -16.98 -14.96
N THR A 199 2.17 -16.33 -16.06
CA THR A 199 2.27 -16.96 -17.37
C THR A 199 3.64 -16.69 -17.96
N TYR A 200 4.40 -17.75 -18.21
CA TYR A 200 5.71 -17.70 -18.83
C TYR A 200 5.61 -17.69 -20.34
N PHE A 201 6.51 -16.95 -20.98
CA PHE A 201 6.64 -16.88 -22.43
C PHE A 201 8.10 -16.85 -22.87
N GLY A 202 8.32 -17.03 -24.18
CA GLY A 202 9.68 -17.14 -24.73
C GLY A 202 10.26 -18.55 -24.61
N GLY A 203 11.19 -18.91 -25.48
CA GLY A 203 11.71 -20.27 -25.61
C GLY A 203 12.47 -20.84 -24.39
N ARG A 204 12.91 -19.99 -23.49
CA ARG A 204 13.63 -20.37 -22.25
C ARG A 204 12.82 -20.15 -20.97
N ARG A 205 11.54 -19.79 -21.07
CA ARG A 205 10.68 -19.47 -19.92
C ARG A 205 11.29 -18.43 -18.94
N GLN A 206 12.06 -17.49 -19.47
CA GLN A 206 12.71 -16.44 -18.65
C GLN A 206 11.82 -15.24 -18.45
N TRP A 207 10.89 -14.99 -19.36
CA TRP A 207 9.96 -13.88 -19.26
C TRP A 207 8.61 -14.40 -18.76
N PHE A 208 7.95 -13.61 -17.90
CA PHE A 208 6.63 -13.94 -17.39
C PHE A 208 5.76 -12.69 -17.23
N VAL A 209 4.45 -12.92 -17.24
CA VAL A 209 3.42 -11.95 -16.90
C VAL A 209 2.84 -12.37 -15.55
N PRO A 210 3.18 -11.68 -14.45
CA PRO A 210 2.49 -11.83 -13.18
C PRO A 210 1.19 -11.03 -13.22
N TRP A 211 0.13 -11.53 -12.58
CA TRP A 211 -1.11 -10.81 -12.43
C TRP A 211 -1.82 -11.22 -11.14
N TYR A 212 -2.64 -10.30 -10.62
CA TYR A 212 -3.42 -10.45 -9.41
C TYR A 212 -4.72 -9.67 -9.54
N VAL A 213 -5.82 -10.22 -9.04
CA VAL A 213 -7.09 -9.54 -8.91
C VAL A 213 -7.84 -10.06 -7.70
N ASP A 214 -8.41 -9.17 -6.90
CA ASP A 214 -9.34 -9.51 -5.83
C ASP A 214 -10.46 -8.48 -5.73
N ALA A 215 -11.52 -8.86 -5.04
CA ALA A 215 -12.57 -7.99 -4.59
C ALA A 215 -13.06 -8.43 -3.21
N GLY A 216 -13.58 -7.49 -2.44
CA GLY A 216 -14.02 -7.76 -1.08
C GLY A 216 -14.94 -6.71 -0.52
N THR A 217 -15.44 -6.99 0.67
CA THR A 217 -16.36 -6.12 1.40
C THR A 217 -16.23 -6.38 2.90
N GLY A 218 -16.67 -5.44 3.70
CA GLY A 218 -16.64 -5.52 5.16
C GLY A 218 -16.82 -4.16 5.80
N ALA A 219 -15.74 -3.53 6.22
CA ALA A 219 -15.78 -2.15 6.65
C ALA A 219 -15.88 -1.17 5.46
N ALA A 220 -15.32 -1.50 4.29
CA ALA A 220 -15.64 -0.86 3.03
C ALA A 220 -16.92 -1.51 2.41
N ASP A 221 -17.70 -0.74 1.69
CA ASP A 221 -18.85 -1.27 0.93
C ASP A 221 -18.34 -2.14 -0.23
N LEU A 222 -17.24 -1.69 -0.86
CA LEU A 222 -16.47 -2.45 -1.84
C LEU A 222 -14.97 -2.10 -1.71
N THR A 223 -14.11 -3.11 -1.73
CA THR A 223 -12.69 -2.93 -2.01
C THR A 223 -12.29 -3.85 -3.15
N TRP A 224 -11.39 -3.42 -4.02
CA TRP A 224 -10.84 -4.28 -5.04
C TRP A 224 -9.40 -3.90 -5.35
N GLN A 225 -8.64 -4.88 -5.83
CA GLN A 225 -7.27 -4.68 -6.27
C GLN A 225 -7.03 -5.42 -7.57
N ALA A 226 -6.29 -4.78 -8.47
CA ALA A 226 -5.77 -5.44 -9.66
C ALA A 226 -4.31 -5.06 -9.87
N SER A 227 -3.49 -6.01 -10.31
CA SER A 227 -2.15 -5.74 -10.79
C SER A 227 -1.78 -6.67 -11.94
N ALA A 228 -0.99 -6.16 -12.88
CA ALA A 228 -0.40 -6.94 -13.95
C ALA A 228 0.88 -6.28 -14.46
N GLY A 229 1.78 -7.07 -15.06
CA GLY A 229 3.02 -6.52 -15.58
C GLY A 229 3.89 -7.54 -16.27
N ILE A 230 5.19 -7.32 -16.20
CA ILE A 230 6.20 -8.19 -16.80
C ILE A 230 7.30 -8.48 -15.79
N GLY A 231 7.83 -9.70 -15.83
CA GLY A 231 8.97 -10.09 -15.02
C GLY A 231 9.97 -10.91 -15.81
N TYR A 232 11.15 -11.01 -15.25
CA TYR A 232 12.26 -11.80 -15.76
C TYR A 232 12.81 -12.72 -14.69
N ALA A 233 12.79 -14.02 -14.94
CA ALA A 233 13.33 -15.06 -14.08
C ALA A 233 14.84 -15.19 -14.32
N ALA A 234 15.65 -14.70 -13.39
CA ALA A 234 17.09 -14.85 -13.37
C ALA A 234 17.47 -16.08 -12.54
N LYS A 235 18.77 -16.46 -12.57
CA LYS A 235 19.27 -17.60 -11.81
C LYS A 235 19.23 -17.43 -10.29
N TRP A 236 19.18 -16.20 -9.81
CA TRP A 236 19.22 -15.84 -8.40
C TRP A 236 17.85 -15.41 -7.83
N GLY A 237 16.85 -15.27 -8.69
CA GLY A 237 15.52 -14.81 -8.34
C GLY A 237 14.86 -14.08 -9.49
N ASP A 238 13.69 -13.52 -9.24
CA ASP A 238 12.89 -12.80 -10.24
C ASP A 238 13.05 -11.30 -10.08
N VAL A 239 12.98 -10.58 -11.21
CA VAL A 239 12.79 -9.12 -11.23
C VAL A 239 11.48 -8.85 -11.93
N PHE A 240 10.65 -7.96 -11.40
CA PHE A 240 9.36 -7.67 -12.01
C PHE A 240 9.02 -6.17 -11.96
N ALA A 241 8.23 -5.77 -12.94
CA ALA A 241 7.57 -4.47 -13.00
C ALA A 241 6.08 -4.70 -13.26
N THR A 242 5.22 -4.15 -12.42
CA THR A 242 3.76 -4.26 -12.58
C THR A 242 3.11 -2.89 -12.43
N TRP A 243 1.91 -2.76 -12.93
CA TRP A 243 0.99 -1.68 -12.56
C TRP A 243 0.00 -2.24 -11.57
N ARG A 244 -0.18 -1.56 -10.43
CA ARG A 244 -1.12 -1.94 -9.36
C ARG A 244 -2.14 -0.84 -9.18
N ARG A 245 -3.41 -1.23 -9.03
CA ARG A 245 -4.49 -0.37 -8.58
C ARG A 245 -5.19 -1.02 -7.40
N LEU A 246 -5.39 -0.26 -6.34
CA LEU A 246 -6.11 -0.62 -5.13
C LEU A 246 -7.16 0.46 -4.86
N ASP A 247 -8.39 0.05 -4.66
CA ASP A 247 -9.55 0.93 -4.58
C ASP A 247 -10.41 0.56 -3.37
N TYR A 248 -10.87 1.57 -2.64
CA TYR A 248 -11.77 1.45 -1.51
C TYR A 248 -12.96 2.40 -1.68
N ASP A 249 -14.16 1.86 -1.72
CA ASP A 249 -15.42 2.57 -1.66
C ASP A 249 -16.01 2.41 -0.25
N PHE A 250 -16.10 3.51 0.49
CA PHE A 250 -16.66 3.51 1.85
C PHE A 250 -18.13 3.96 1.86
N GLY A 251 -18.75 4.19 0.69
CA GLY A 251 -20.14 4.59 0.54
C GLY A 251 -20.45 6.03 0.93
N ALA A 252 -21.66 6.44 0.58
CA ALA A 252 -22.12 7.83 0.67
C ALA A 252 -22.29 8.37 2.10
N ASP A 253 -22.41 7.51 3.10
CA ASP A 253 -22.77 7.91 4.47
C ASP A 253 -21.58 8.15 5.40
N ARG A 254 -20.34 8.06 4.89
CA ARG A 254 -19.11 8.19 5.66
C ARG A 254 -18.30 9.44 5.28
N HIS A 255 -17.49 9.95 6.22
CA HIS A 255 -16.69 11.18 6.05
C HIS A 255 -15.52 11.00 5.06
N LEU A 256 -15.08 9.77 4.81
CA LEU A 256 -14.19 9.36 3.76
C LEU A 256 -15.05 8.75 2.65
N GLY A 257 -14.99 9.35 1.48
CA GLY A 257 -15.56 8.80 0.25
C GLY A 257 -14.66 7.70 -0.33
N ASP A 258 -14.49 7.70 -1.62
CA ASP A 258 -13.64 6.74 -2.33
C ASP A 258 -12.16 7.12 -2.16
N ILE A 259 -11.30 6.13 -2.01
CA ILE A 259 -9.84 6.31 -2.03
C ILE A 259 -9.25 5.28 -2.98
N ASP A 260 -8.45 5.72 -3.93
CA ASP A 260 -7.73 4.83 -4.83
C ASP A 260 -6.23 5.14 -4.86
N PHE A 261 -5.46 4.06 -5.04
CA PHE A 261 -4.02 4.06 -5.20
C PHE A 261 -3.69 3.40 -6.53
N SER A 262 -3.07 4.11 -7.46
CA SER A 262 -2.77 3.57 -8.78
C SER A 262 -1.37 3.95 -9.23
N GLY A 263 -0.52 2.95 -9.55
CA GLY A 263 0.85 3.26 -9.96
C GLY A 263 1.72 2.07 -10.27
N PRO A 264 2.96 2.33 -10.70
CA PRO A 264 3.94 1.30 -10.99
C PRO A 264 4.49 0.66 -9.71
N THR A 265 4.79 -0.63 -9.82
CA THR A 265 5.48 -1.41 -8.80
C THR A 265 6.73 -2.02 -9.42
N LEU A 266 7.86 -1.93 -8.75
CA LEU A 266 9.13 -2.53 -9.14
C LEU A 266 9.66 -3.39 -8.00
N GLY A 267 10.07 -4.63 -8.28
CA GLY A 267 10.49 -5.52 -7.23
C GLY A 267 11.36 -6.68 -7.66
N VAL A 268 11.83 -7.39 -6.63
CA VAL A 268 12.60 -8.63 -6.74
C VAL A 268 11.92 -9.70 -5.90
N ALA A 269 12.00 -10.96 -6.33
CA ALA A 269 11.50 -12.10 -5.58
C ALA A 269 12.55 -13.21 -5.50
N PHE A 270 12.52 -13.95 -4.40
CA PHE A 270 13.42 -15.06 -4.10
C PHE A 270 12.60 -16.28 -3.71
N ASP A 271 12.97 -17.43 -4.26
CA ASP A 271 12.32 -18.71 -4.01
C ASP A 271 13.27 -19.66 -3.26
N TRP A 272 12.77 -20.50 -2.34
CA TRP A 272 13.55 -21.55 -1.63
C TRP A 272 12.65 -22.65 -1.09
#